data_930531bb9169c527ce1d91e2cd057d08
#
_entry.id   930531bb9169c527ce1d91e2cd057d08
#
_cell.length_a   1.000
_cell.length_b   1.000
_cell.length_c   1.000
_cell.angle_alpha   90.00
_cell.angle_beta   90.00
_cell.angle_gamma   90.00
#
_symmetry.space_group_name_H-M   'P 1'
#
loop_
_entity.id
_entity.type
_entity.pdbx_description
1 polymer ?
#
loop_
_entity_poly.entity_id
_entity_poly.type
_entity_poly.pdbx_seq_one_letter_code
_entity_poly.pdbx_strand_id
1 'polypeptide(L)'
;MKEIFLLKLGEIVLKGANKRQFEDKLRQNIRRRMKAYGNFDVYLMQSTVYVEPMDDEADIDGAWDACHKIFGLVSLCRCRACEKDIDKIYDTVEEYLGDDLDCAATFKMESKRSDKRFPLTSIEISQEIGGRLAEAHPTCKVDVRKPEYTVFVEVRDLAAYVHGPAEPGAGGLPTGVGGRAMCLLSGGIDSPVAAYMIAKRGVEVECVHFFSYPYTSQLARDKVMELARLVTAYCGRMTVNIVGFTKIQEAIRDNCPEEFFTLIMRRFMMEISQRIALGDGCGALITGENLGQVASQTMQAMQVTGAVVDIPIFMPLIGMDKEEIVTIARKIGTMETSVLPYEDCCTVFTPKHPKTKPTIGQLITAEKNLNREALIQEALETVEKITVKYDDEPFI
;
A
#
# COMPACT_ATOMS: atom_id res chain seq x y z
N MET A 1 -26.24 20.04 5.56
CA MET A 1 -25.20 19.64 6.55
C MET A 1 -24.02 19.02 5.81
N LYS A 2 -22.78 19.26 6.26
CA LYS A 2 -21.59 18.74 5.56
C LYS A 2 -21.29 17.30 5.96
N GLU A 3 -20.93 16.46 4.98
CA GLU A 3 -20.34 15.15 5.25
C GLU A 3 -18.89 15.30 5.69
N ILE A 4 -18.47 14.52 6.66
CA ILE A 4 -17.10 14.47 7.18
C ILE A 4 -16.65 13.01 7.34
N PHE A 5 -15.35 12.79 7.41
CA PHE A 5 -14.82 11.44 7.65
C PHE A 5 -14.23 11.34 9.06
N LEU A 6 -14.61 10.28 9.77
CA LEU A 6 -13.99 9.87 11.03
C LEU A 6 -13.09 8.67 10.76
N LEU A 7 -11.77 8.89 10.80
CA LEU A 7 -10.78 7.88 10.46
C LEU A 7 -10.09 7.38 11.73
N LYS A 8 -10.23 6.09 12.06
CA LYS A 8 -9.70 5.51 13.30
C LYS A 8 -8.29 4.95 13.09
N LEU A 9 -7.42 5.26 14.04
CA LEU A 9 -6.03 4.80 14.04
C LEU A 9 -5.93 3.31 14.36
N GLY A 10 -5.00 2.62 13.68
CA GLY A 10 -4.65 1.23 13.93
C GLY A 10 -3.53 1.05 14.96
N GLU A 11 -2.47 0.36 14.59
CA GLU A 11 -1.32 0.04 15.44
C GLU A 11 -0.65 1.27 16.10
N ILE A 12 -0.89 2.47 15.57
CA ILE A 12 -0.36 3.73 16.10
C ILE A 12 -0.75 3.93 17.57
N VAL A 13 -1.95 3.48 17.97
CA VAL A 13 -2.44 3.62 19.35
C VAL A 13 -1.56 2.88 20.37
N LEU A 14 -0.84 1.85 19.90
CA LEU A 14 0.05 1.01 20.71
C LEU A 14 1.48 1.57 20.82
N LYS A 15 1.78 2.68 20.13
CA LYS A 15 3.12 3.30 20.08
C LYS A 15 3.36 4.23 21.27
N GLY A 16 3.88 3.76 22.39
CA GLY A 16 4.19 4.52 23.60
C GLY A 16 4.72 5.95 23.36
N ALA A 17 5.95 6.24 23.74
CA ALA A 17 6.56 7.59 23.64
C ALA A 17 6.61 8.18 22.21
N ASN A 18 6.68 7.34 21.19
CA ASN A 18 6.75 7.77 19.79
C ASN A 18 5.39 8.00 19.12
N LYS A 19 4.28 7.78 19.81
CA LYS A 19 2.92 7.89 19.25
C LYS A 19 2.69 9.19 18.47
N ARG A 20 3.10 10.32 19.04
CA ARG A 20 2.91 11.66 18.41
C ARG A 20 3.60 11.77 17.05
N GLN A 21 4.80 11.22 16.90
CA GLN A 21 5.52 11.23 15.61
C GLN A 21 4.75 10.46 14.53
N PHE A 22 4.16 9.31 14.87
CA PHE A 22 3.34 8.53 13.95
C PHE A 22 2.03 9.25 13.59
N GLU A 23 1.37 9.86 14.57
CA GLU A 23 0.14 10.65 14.38
C GLU A 23 0.40 11.86 13.46
N ASP A 24 1.48 12.61 13.68
CA ASP A 24 1.85 13.75 12.85
C ASP A 24 2.17 13.32 11.42
N LYS A 25 2.88 12.20 11.24
CA LYS A 25 3.19 11.66 9.90
C LYS A 25 1.92 11.20 9.18
N LEU A 26 1.01 10.51 9.88
CA LEU A 26 -0.28 10.11 9.30
C LEU A 26 -1.08 11.33 8.86
N ARG A 27 -1.21 12.34 9.71
CA ARG A 27 -1.92 13.58 9.40
C ARG A 27 -1.32 14.28 8.17
N GLN A 28 0.02 14.33 8.06
CA GLN A 28 0.70 14.86 6.88
C GLN A 28 0.38 14.06 5.61
N ASN A 29 0.37 12.72 5.71
CA ASN A 29 0.04 11.85 4.58
C ASN A 29 -1.41 12.06 4.12
N ILE A 30 -2.36 12.15 5.06
CA ILE A 30 -3.77 12.43 4.75
C ILE A 30 -3.90 13.82 4.09
N ARG A 31 -3.35 14.88 4.71
CA ARG A 31 -3.40 16.24 4.13
C ARG A 31 -2.85 16.31 2.71
N ARG A 32 -1.73 15.62 2.47
CA ARG A 32 -1.13 15.57 1.13
C ARG A 32 -2.06 14.87 0.14
N ARG A 33 -2.72 13.77 0.55
CA ARG A 33 -3.64 13.02 -0.28
C ARG A 33 -4.90 13.83 -0.61
N MET A 34 -5.47 14.49 0.38
CA MET A 34 -6.70 15.29 0.22
C MET A 34 -6.56 16.47 -0.76
N LYS A 35 -5.35 16.99 -0.95
CA LYS A 35 -5.10 18.11 -1.89
C LYS A 35 -5.52 17.82 -3.34
N ALA A 36 -5.55 16.57 -3.76
CA ALA A 36 -6.00 16.18 -5.10
C ALA A 36 -7.53 16.24 -5.25
N TYR A 37 -8.27 16.29 -4.14
CA TYR A 37 -9.74 16.21 -4.09
C TYR A 37 -10.40 17.51 -3.61
N GLY A 38 -9.64 18.54 -3.31
CA GLY A 38 -10.15 19.82 -2.87
C GLY A 38 -9.56 20.32 -1.54
N ASN A 39 -10.26 21.25 -0.94
CA ASN A 39 -9.84 21.89 0.29
C ASN A 39 -10.47 21.19 1.50
N PHE A 40 -9.66 20.51 2.30
CA PHE A 40 -10.08 19.77 3.50
C PHE A 40 -9.28 20.22 4.71
N ASP A 41 -9.97 20.43 5.84
CA ASP A 41 -9.30 20.48 7.14
C ASP A 41 -9.09 19.07 7.68
N VAL A 42 -7.86 18.82 8.17
CA VAL A 42 -7.47 17.49 8.70
C VAL A 42 -6.86 17.67 10.07
N TYR A 43 -7.57 17.26 11.10
CA TYR A 43 -7.12 17.34 12.47
C TYR A 43 -7.31 16.03 13.24
N LEU A 44 -6.56 15.88 14.34
CA LEU A 44 -6.60 14.68 15.18
C LEU A 44 -7.16 15.05 16.56
N MET A 45 -8.15 14.30 17.00
CA MET A 45 -8.70 14.42 18.36
C MET A 45 -9.08 13.05 18.90
N GLN A 46 -8.67 12.73 20.12
CA GLN A 46 -9.00 11.46 20.81
C GLN A 46 -8.75 10.20 19.96
N SER A 47 -7.55 10.13 19.31
CA SER A 47 -7.16 9.01 18.43
C SER A 47 -8.07 8.78 17.22
N THR A 48 -8.79 9.81 16.79
CA THR A 48 -9.58 9.84 15.55
C THR A 48 -9.10 11.02 14.70
N VAL A 49 -8.83 10.77 13.42
CA VAL A 49 -8.58 11.84 12.45
C VAL A 49 -9.91 12.25 11.85
N TYR A 50 -10.16 13.55 11.86
CA TYR A 50 -11.30 14.19 11.21
C TYR A 50 -10.84 14.77 9.89
N VAL A 51 -11.62 14.54 8.84
CA VAL A 51 -11.41 15.13 7.51
C VAL A 51 -12.69 15.84 7.12
N GLU A 52 -12.64 17.18 7.10
CA GLU A 52 -13.81 18.04 6.86
C GLU A 52 -13.63 18.82 5.58
N PRO A 53 -14.58 18.79 4.62
CA PRO A 53 -14.54 19.67 3.47
C PRO A 53 -14.76 21.12 3.89
N MET A 54 -13.91 22.03 3.41
CA MET A 54 -13.96 23.46 3.74
C MET A 54 -14.87 24.25 2.82
N ASP A 55 -15.18 23.71 1.65
CA ASP A 55 -16.06 24.29 0.63
C ASP A 55 -16.92 23.22 -0.04
N ASP A 56 -17.84 23.64 -0.91
CA ASP A 56 -18.77 22.75 -1.61
C ASP A 56 -18.19 22.22 -2.94
N GLU A 57 -16.97 22.65 -3.32
CA GLU A 57 -16.28 22.22 -4.54
C GLU A 57 -15.43 20.96 -4.31
N ALA A 58 -15.28 20.52 -3.05
CA ALA A 58 -14.49 19.33 -2.70
C ALA A 58 -15.12 18.05 -3.25
N ASP A 59 -14.31 17.21 -3.90
CA ASP A 59 -14.68 15.86 -4.33
C ASP A 59 -14.70 14.92 -3.12
N ILE A 60 -15.89 14.79 -2.52
CA ILE A 60 -16.11 13.98 -1.32
C ILE A 60 -15.93 12.49 -1.61
N ASP A 61 -16.42 12.01 -2.74
CA ASP A 61 -16.38 10.58 -3.10
C ASP A 61 -14.96 10.15 -3.46
N GLY A 62 -14.25 10.91 -4.27
CA GLY A 62 -12.84 10.64 -4.56
C GLY A 62 -11.95 10.72 -3.32
N ALA A 63 -12.21 11.69 -2.43
CA ALA A 63 -11.50 11.80 -1.15
C ALA A 63 -11.77 10.59 -0.22
N TRP A 64 -13.02 10.11 -0.18
CA TRP A 64 -13.42 8.92 0.56
C TRP A 64 -12.69 7.68 0.07
N ASP A 65 -12.71 7.41 -1.24
CA ASP A 65 -12.02 6.29 -1.86
C ASP A 65 -10.51 6.34 -1.62
N ALA A 66 -9.92 7.52 -1.64
CA ALA A 66 -8.50 7.72 -1.35
C ALA A 66 -8.14 7.41 0.10
N CYS A 67 -9.05 7.66 1.06
CA CYS A 67 -8.83 7.33 2.48
C CYS A 67 -8.66 5.83 2.73
N HIS A 68 -9.32 4.96 1.96
CA HIS A 68 -9.19 3.51 2.06
C HIS A 68 -7.78 2.99 1.74
N LYS A 69 -7.00 3.78 1.00
CA LYS A 69 -5.64 3.42 0.57
C LYS A 69 -4.54 4.02 1.45
N ILE A 70 -4.88 4.73 2.53
CA ILE A 70 -3.90 5.36 3.43
C ILE A 70 -3.51 4.41 4.55
N PHE A 71 -2.22 4.05 4.62
CA PHE A 71 -1.69 3.22 5.71
C PHE A 71 -1.73 3.94 7.06
N GLY A 72 -2.07 3.19 8.10
CA GLY A 72 -2.25 3.67 9.47
C GLY A 72 -3.70 3.78 9.91
N LEU A 73 -4.65 3.71 8.97
CA LEU A 73 -6.10 3.75 9.21
C LEU A 73 -6.67 2.34 9.20
N VAL A 74 -7.47 1.97 10.20
CA VAL A 74 -8.09 0.63 10.31
C VAL A 74 -9.58 0.64 10.11
N SER A 75 -10.25 1.78 10.36
CA SER A 75 -11.70 1.89 10.25
C SER A 75 -12.05 3.31 9.83
N LEU A 76 -12.90 3.43 8.84
CA LEU A 76 -13.37 4.67 8.26
C LEU A 76 -14.86 4.77 8.42
N CYS A 77 -15.34 5.92 8.86
CA CYS A 77 -16.78 6.24 8.94
C CYS A 77 -17.02 7.52 8.14
N ARG A 78 -17.89 7.46 7.15
CA ARG A 78 -18.45 8.62 6.48
C ARG A 78 -19.67 9.04 7.29
N CYS A 79 -19.74 10.27 7.72
CA CYS A 79 -20.75 10.69 8.68
C CYS A 79 -21.24 12.11 8.42
N ARG A 80 -22.43 12.42 8.95
CA ARG A 80 -22.92 13.80 9.08
C ARG A 80 -22.79 14.28 10.51
N ALA A 81 -22.32 15.51 10.66
CA ALA A 81 -22.25 16.18 11.95
C ALA A 81 -23.51 17.03 12.17
N CYS A 82 -24.03 17.00 13.40
CA CYS A 82 -25.16 17.84 13.81
C CYS A 82 -24.96 18.38 15.24
N GLU A 83 -25.84 19.28 15.63
CA GLU A 83 -25.89 19.81 16.99
C GLU A 83 -26.18 18.70 17.99
N LYS A 84 -25.67 18.87 19.23
CA LYS A 84 -25.90 17.91 20.31
C LYS A 84 -27.29 18.14 20.95
N ASP A 85 -28.30 17.85 20.16
CA ASP A 85 -29.72 17.88 20.53
C ASP A 85 -30.38 16.61 20.01
N ILE A 86 -31.24 15.98 20.79
CA ILE A 86 -31.78 14.64 20.47
C ILE A 86 -32.68 14.70 19.22
N ASP A 87 -33.44 15.79 19.03
CA ASP A 87 -34.33 15.95 17.90
C ASP A 87 -33.51 16.22 16.64
N LYS A 88 -32.44 17.06 16.72
CA LYS A 88 -31.53 17.30 15.62
C LYS A 88 -30.74 16.05 15.21
N ILE A 89 -30.37 15.20 16.18
CA ILE A 89 -29.72 13.92 15.91
C ILE A 89 -30.70 13.01 15.14
N TYR A 90 -31.97 12.91 15.60
CA TYR A 90 -32.98 12.11 14.91
C TYR A 90 -33.23 12.61 13.48
N ASP A 91 -33.48 13.91 13.31
CA ASP A 91 -33.66 14.53 12.00
C ASP A 91 -32.49 14.21 11.05
N THR A 92 -31.25 14.24 11.57
CA THR A 92 -30.04 13.93 10.81
C THR A 92 -29.94 12.45 10.44
N VAL A 93 -30.37 11.54 11.32
CA VAL A 93 -30.44 10.09 11.01
C VAL A 93 -31.42 9.85 9.86
N GLU A 94 -32.64 10.41 9.95
CA GLU A 94 -33.67 10.29 8.91
C GLU A 94 -33.19 10.83 7.57
N GLU A 95 -32.65 12.04 7.57
CA GLU A 95 -32.18 12.67 6.31
C GLU A 95 -30.99 11.94 5.66
N TYR A 96 -30.13 11.32 6.48
CA TYR A 96 -28.86 10.75 5.97
C TYR A 96 -28.91 9.24 5.74
N LEU A 97 -29.67 8.51 6.55
CA LEU A 97 -29.70 7.04 6.56
C LEU A 97 -31.10 6.45 6.37
N GLY A 98 -32.13 7.30 6.16
CA GLY A 98 -33.50 6.85 5.97
C GLY A 98 -33.66 5.89 4.80
N ASP A 99 -33.05 6.21 3.65
CA ASP A 99 -33.09 5.35 2.45
C ASP A 99 -32.43 3.98 2.71
N ASP A 100 -31.34 3.94 3.47
CA ASP A 100 -30.68 2.68 3.86
C ASP A 100 -31.59 1.84 4.75
N LEU A 101 -32.31 2.49 5.69
CA LEU A 101 -33.26 1.83 6.57
C LEU A 101 -34.46 1.28 5.80
N ASP A 102 -34.96 2.01 4.81
CA ASP A 102 -36.05 1.54 3.94
C ASP A 102 -35.64 0.32 3.10
N CYS A 103 -34.34 0.19 2.77
CA CYS A 103 -33.80 -0.95 2.03
C CYS A 103 -33.49 -2.17 2.93
N ALA A 104 -33.32 -2.00 4.26
CA ALA A 104 -32.95 -3.06 5.17
C ALA A 104 -34.17 -3.77 5.78
N ALA A 105 -34.09 -5.09 5.95
CA ALA A 105 -35.14 -5.84 6.62
C ALA A 105 -35.08 -5.70 8.17
N THR A 106 -33.88 -5.46 8.72
CA THR A 106 -33.68 -5.31 10.15
C THR A 106 -32.61 -4.28 10.47
N PHE A 107 -32.80 -3.54 11.56
CA PHE A 107 -31.82 -2.59 12.02
C PHE A 107 -31.53 -2.66 13.52
N LYS A 108 -30.40 -2.05 13.90
CA LYS A 108 -29.99 -1.79 15.28
C LYS A 108 -29.51 -0.36 15.42
N MET A 109 -29.85 0.28 16.54
CA MET A 109 -29.28 1.56 16.91
C MET A 109 -28.14 1.37 17.91
N GLU A 110 -26.97 1.92 17.66
CA GLU A 110 -25.85 1.97 18.60
C GLU A 110 -25.41 3.40 18.85
N SER A 111 -25.24 3.78 20.10
CA SER A 111 -24.78 5.11 20.46
C SER A 111 -23.55 5.06 21.35
N LYS A 112 -22.65 6.03 21.14
CA LYS A 112 -21.51 6.30 22.00
C LYS A 112 -21.55 7.74 22.47
N ARG A 113 -21.32 7.96 23.76
CA ARG A 113 -21.28 9.29 24.35
C ARG A 113 -19.95 9.55 25.04
N SER A 114 -19.10 10.34 24.42
CA SER A 114 -17.84 10.84 25.01
C SER A 114 -18.08 12.12 25.83
N ASP A 115 -18.91 13.03 25.32
CA ASP A 115 -19.28 14.24 26.06
C ASP A 115 -20.30 13.95 27.16
N LYS A 116 -19.83 13.90 28.39
CA LYS A 116 -20.67 13.64 29.56
C LYS A 116 -21.63 14.78 29.92
N ARG A 117 -21.52 15.94 29.28
CA ARG A 117 -22.45 17.08 29.48
C ARG A 117 -23.76 16.91 28.72
N PHE A 118 -23.78 15.99 27.72
CA PHE A 118 -25.04 15.63 27.05
C PHE A 118 -25.96 14.93 28.01
N PRO A 119 -27.25 15.32 28.10
CA PRO A 119 -28.13 14.87 29.18
C PRO A 119 -28.44 13.37 29.17
N LEU A 120 -28.52 12.76 27.96
CA LEU A 120 -28.86 11.34 27.82
C LEU A 120 -27.62 10.46 27.84
N THR A 121 -27.73 9.28 28.40
CA THR A 121 -26.72 8.22 28.31
C THR A 121 -26.73 7.57 26.92
N SER A 122 -25.68 6.81 26.59
CA SER A 122 -25.65 6.06 25.32
C SER A 122 -26.84 5.13 25.12
N ILE A 123 -27.30 4.49 26.23
CA ILE A 123 -28.46 3.58 26.19
C ILE A 123 -29.73 4.37 25.90
N GLU A 124 -29.94 5.49 26.59
CA GLU A 124 -31.12 6.34 26.42
C GLU A 124 -31.18 6.94 25.01
N ILE A 125 -30.03 7.38 24.43
CA ILE A 125 -29.95 7.85 23.05
C ILE A 125 -30.36 6.74 22.08
N SER A 126 -29.84 5.52 22.28
CA SER A 126 -30.18 4.38 21.41
C SER A 126 -31.67 3.99 21.52
N GLN A 127 -32.24 4.07 22.70
CA GLN A 127 -33.66 3.74 22.90
C GLN A 127 -34.59 4.81 22.31
N GLU A 128 -34.29 6.08 22.54
CA GLU A 128 -35.10 7.21 22.06
C GLU A 128 -35.09 7.28 20.53
N ILE A 129 -33.91 7.31 19.93
CA ILE A 129 -33.80 7.38 18.45
C ILE A 129 -34.26 6.08 17.80
N GLY A 130 -33.88 4.93 18.36
CA GLY A 130 -34.27 3.62 17.81
C GLY A 130 -35.78 3.39 17.86
N GLY A 131 -36.48 3.90 18.92
CA GLY A 131 -37.93 3.87 18.99
C GLY A 131 -38.59 4.69 17.90
N ARG A 132 -38.15 5.95 17.69
CA ARG A 132 -38.68 6.82 16.64
C ARG A 132 -38.44 6.24 15.25
N LEU A 133 -37.23 5.67 14.97
CA LEU A 133 -36.92 5.02 13.71
C LEU A 133 -37.80 3.79 13.45
N ALA A 134 -38.12 2.99 14.50
CA ALA A 134 -39.01 1.85 14.35
C ALA A 134 -40.46 2.26 14.02
N GLU A 135 -40.89 3.44 14.47
CA GLU A 135 -42.20 4.02 14.10
C GLU A 135 -42.19 4.60 12.66
N ALA A 136 -41.10 5.28 12.28
CA ALA A 136 -40.97 5.88 10.95
C ALA A 136 -40.76 4.84 9.85
N HIS A 137 -40.00 3.74 10.12
CA HIS A 137 -39.69 2.66 9.17
C HIS A 137 -40.34 1.33 9.58
N PRO A 138 -41.65 1.16 9.47
CA PRO A 138 -42.37 -0.02 9.99
C PRO A 138 -42.04 -1.33 9.26
N THR A 139 -41.41 -1.24 8.08
CA THR A 139 -40.94 -2.39 7.31
C THR A 139 -39.58 -2.91 7.80
N CYS A 140 -38.75 -2.06 8.42
CA CYS A 140 -37.45 -2.38 8.98
C CYS A 140 -37.56 -2.70 10.46
N LYS A 141 -37.49 -3.97 10.85
CA LYS A 141 -37.70 -4.42 12.24
C LYS A 141 -36.44 -4.26 13.07
N VAL A 142 -36.61 -3.97 14.35
CA VAL A 142 -35.48 -3.91 15.28
C VAL A 142 -34.94 -5.32 15.56
N ASP A 143 -33.66 -5.55 15.27
CA ASP A 143 -32.91 -6.77 15.65
C ASP A 143 -31.58 -6.38 16.30
N VAL A 144 -31.46 -6.50 17.60
CA VAL A 144 -30.25 -6.17 18.35
C VAL A 144 -29.17 -7.24 18.29
N ARG A 145 -29.47 -8.45 17.77
CA ARG A 145 -28.55 -9.58 17.77
C ARG A 145 -27.86 -9.77 16.39
N LYS A 146 -28.64 -9.70 15.31
CA LYS A 146 -28.17 -9.90 13.93
C LYS A 146 -28.83 -8.90 12.99
N PRO A 147 -28.60 -7.60 13.20
CA PRO A 147 -29.17 -6.58 12.32
C PRO A 147 -28.53 -6.67 10.93
N GLU A 148 -29.32 -6.38 9.89
CA GLU A 148 -28.82 -6.18 8.54
C GLU A 148 -28.13 -4.83 8.42
N TYR A 149 -28.68 -3.79 9.09
CA TYR A 149 -28.11 -2.46 9.13
C TYR A 149 -27.92 -1.97 10.55
N THR A 150 -26.82 -1.25 10.82
CA THR A 150 -26.60 -0.64 12.15
C THR A 150 -26.40 0.86 11.98
N VAL A 151 -27.28 1.62 12.62
CA VAL A 151 -27.17 3.08 12.72
C VAL A 151 -26.29 3.42 13.91
N PHE A 152 -25.29 4.28 13.71
CA PHE A 152 -24.40 4.75 14.77
C PHE A 152 -24.59 6.25 15.04
N VAL A 153 -24.66 6.60 16.33
CA VAL A 153 -24.58 7.99 16.81
C VAL A 153 -23.46 8.13 17.81
N GLU A 154 -22.49 8.99 17.50
CA GLU A 154 -21.39 9.29 18.41
C GLU A 154 -21.51 10.75 18.92
N VAL A 155 -21.95 10.97 20.18
CA VAL A 155 -21.96 12.28 20.81
C VAL A 155 -20.57 12.58 21.38
N ARG A 156 -19.86 13.49 20.73
CA ARG A 156 -18.48 13.87 21.08
C ARG A 156 -18.40 15.34 21.54
N ASP A 157 -17.20 15.83 21.84
CA ASP A 157 -17.02 17.18 22.41
C ASP A 157 -17.54 18.29 21.49
N LEU A 158 -17.30 18.21 20.19
CA LEU A 158 -17.65 19.27 19.22
C LEU A 158 -19.08 19.16 18.70
N ALA A 159 -19.53 17.95 18.34
CA ALA A 159 -20.81 17.70 17.69
C ALA A 159 -21.32 16.28 17.99
N ALA A 160 -22.53 15.98 17.54
CA ALA A 160 -22.99 14.60 17.34
C ALA A 160 -22.70 14.19 15.89
N TYR A 161 -22.33 12.93 15.70
CA TYR A 161 -21.95 12.34 14.42
C TYR A 161 -22.82 11.13 14.13
N VAL A 162 -23.50 11.16 12.99
CA VAL A 162 -24.41 10.12 12.53
C VAL A 162 -23.74 9.38 11.38
N HIS A 163 -23.67 8.04 11.44
CA HIS A 163 -23.11 7.23 10.36
C HIS A 163 -23.69 5.81 10.35
N GLY A 164 -23.57 5.15 9.19
CA GLY A 164 -23.80 3.72 9.00
C GLY A 164 -22.63 2.87 9.49
N PRO A 165 -22.55 1.61 9.06
CA PRO A 165 -21.42 0.72 9.36
C PRO A 165 -20.09 1.30 8.94
N ALA A 166 -19.05 1.07 9.75
CA ALA A 166 -17.70 1.49 9.43
C ALA A 166 -17.06 0.58 8.38
N GLU A 167 -16.29 1.16 7.46
CA GLU A 167 -15.55 0.43 6.45
C GLU A 167 -14.10 0.15 6.87
N PRO A 168 -13.50 -0.96 6.39
CA PRO A 168 -12.13 -1.30 6.72
C PRO A 168 -11.13 -0.40 5.98
N GLY A 169 -10.13 0.11 6.69
CA GLY A 169 -9.00 0.84 6.10
C GLY A 169 -7.83 -0.07 5.69
N ALA A 170 -6.78 0.54 5.13
CA ALA A 170 -5.58 -0.18 4.68
C ALA A 170 -4.79 -0.84 5.83
N GLY A 171 -4.96 -0.37 7.07
CA GLY A 171 -4.19 -0.83 8.23
C GLY A 171 -2.72 -0.43 8.16
N GLY A 172 -1.86 -1.13 8.91
CA GLY A 172 -0.42 -0.90 8.91
C GLY A 172 0.03 0.37 9.62
N LEU A 173 1.15 0.94 9.18
CA LEU A 173 1.79 2.14 9.75
C LEU A 173 1.92 3.24 8.68
N PRO A 174 1.89 4.52 9.06
CA PRO A 174 2.04 5.62 8.12
C PRO A 174 3.34 5.53 7.34
N THR A 175 3.28 5.63 6.01
CA THR A 175 4.47 5.63 5.15
C THR A 175 5.44 6.73 5.56
N GLY A 176 6.72 6.38 5.66
CA GLY A 176 7.82 7.28 6.01
C GLY A 176 8.18 7.32 7.51
N VAL A 177 7.60 6.44 8.35
CA VAL A 177 8.01 6.29 9.76
C VAL A 177 9.04 5.16 9.95
N GLY A 178 9.16 4.24 8.98
CA GLY A 178 10.01 3.04 9.03
C GLY A 178 11.35 3.16 8.28
N GLY A 179 11.77 4.37 7.91
CA GLY A 179 12.94 4.56 7.06
C GLY A 179 12.65 4.36 5.58
N ARG A 180 13.71 4.12 4.78
CA ARG A 180 13.64 3.92 3.32
C ARG A 180 14.23 2.58 2.93
N ALA A 181 13.67 1.96 1.89
CA ALA A 181 14.21 0.74 1.29
C ALA A 181 14.01 0.74 -0.23
N MET A 182 14.91 0.06 -0.95
CA MET A 182 14.94 -0.05 -2.40
C MET A 182 14.36 -1.38 -2.84
N CYS A 183 13.27 -1.36 -3.60
CA CYS A 183 12.62 -2.55 -4.16
C CYS A 183 13.15 -2.85 -5.57
N LEU A 184 13.60 -4.08 -5.81
CA LEU A 184 13.87 -4.57 -7.15
C LEU A 184 12.53 -4.84 -7.84
N LEU A 185 12.07 -3.88 -8.66
CA LEU A 185 10.76 -3.91 -9.31
C LEU A 185 10.85 -4.51 -10.70
N SER A 186 10.02 -5.51 -10.96
CA SER A 186 9.86 -6.19 -12.25
C SER A 186 8.43 -6.08 -12.75
N GLY A 187 8.17 -6.48 -14.00
CA GLY A 187 6.83 -6.56 -14.59
C GLY A 187 5.99 -7.75 -14.12
N GLY A 188 6.51 -8.59 -13.21
CA GLY A 188 5.80 -9.73 -12.63
C GLY A 188 4.86 -9.35 -11.50
N ILE A 189 4.12 -10.36 -11.00
CA ILE A 189 3.11 -10.20 -9.93
C ILE A 189 3.76 -9.93 -8.57
N ASP A 190 4.93 -10.52 -8.31
CA ASP A 190 5.48 -10.65 -6.96
C ASP A 190 6.11 -9.35 -6.43
N SER A 191 6.89 -8.64 -7.25
CA SER A 191 7.63 -7.45 -6.79
C SER A 191 6.74 -6.26 -6.41
N PRO A 192 5.62 -5.94 -7.11
CA PRO A 192 4.69 -4.90 -6.66
C PRO A 192 4.01 -5.25 -5.32
N VAL A 193 3.68 -6.53 -5.12
CA VAL A 193 3.12 -7.01 -3.84
C VAL A 193 4.15 -6.89 -2.72
N ALA A 194 5.42 -7.23 -2.97
CA ALA A 194 6.50 -7.06 -2.00
C ALA A 194 6.68 -5.58 -1.60
N ALA A 195 6.68 -4.67 -2.57
CA ALA A 195 6.76 -3.24 -2.35
C ALA A 195 5.60 -2.74 -1.47
N TYR A 196 4.36 -3.13 -1.80
CA TYR A 196 3.17 -2.81 -1.02
C TYR A 196 3.26 -3.32 0.42
N MET A 197 3.67 -4.57 0.63
CA MET A 197 3.74 -5.18 1.97
C MET A 197 4.73 -4.46 2.87
N ILE A 198 5.89 -4.07 2.35
CA ILE A 198 6.89 -3.33 3.13
C ILE A 198 6.47 -1.86 3.33
N ALA A 199 5.87 -1.21 2.32
CA ALA A 199 5.29 0.13 2.47
C ALA A 199 4.21 0.16 3.57
N LYS A 200 3.39 -0.89 3.68
CA LYS A 200 2.39 -1.06 4.74
C LYS A 200 3.00 -1.10 6.15
N ARG A 201 4.29 -1.40 6.30
CA ARG A 201 5.03 -1.33 7.58
C ARG A 201 5.63 0.06 7.84
N GLY A 202 5.23 1.07 7.06
CA GLY A 202 5.64 2.45 7.24
C GLY A 202 6.95 2.82 6.53
N VAL A 203 7.51 1.92 5.72
CA VAL A 203 8.73 2.17 4.95
C VAL A 203 8.42 3.03 3.72
N GLU A 204 9.23 4.03 3.45
CA GLU A 204 9.24 4.75 2.18
C GLU A 204 9.97 3.89 1.15
N VAL A 205 9.24 3.41 0.14
CA VAL A 205 9.78 2.49 -0.87
C VAL A 205 10.21 3.28 -2.09
N GLU A 206 11.45 3.09 -2.50
CA GLU A 206 11.99 3.46 -3.80
C GLU A 206 12.21 2.20 -4.61
N CYS A 207 12.32 2.30 -5.94
CA CYS A 207 12.46 1.15 -6.81
C CYS A 207 13.68 1.25 -7.70
N VAL A 208 14.22 0.08 -8.07
CA VAL A 208 15.15 -0.09 -9.16
C VAL A 208 14.58 -1.08 -10.16
N HIS A 209 14.63 -0.74 -11.44
CA HIS A 209 14.24 -1.58 -12.56
C HIS A 209 15.41 -1.75 -13.53
N PHE A 210 15.68 -2.98 -13.94
CA PHE A 210 16.73 -3.32 -14.91
C PHE A 210 16.12 -3.47 -16.30
N PHE A 211 16.58 -2.65 -17.23
CA PHE A 211 16.06 -2.56 -18.60
C PHE A 211 17.11 -3.00 -19.61
N SER A 212 16.76 -3.93 -20.49
CA SER A 212 17.70 -4.58 -21.43
C SER A 212 17.33 -4.31 -22.89
N TYR A 213 17.26 -3.03 -23.28
CA TYR A 213 17.07 -2.69 -24.68
C TYR A 213 18.27 -3.14 -25.55
N PRO A 214 18.07 -3.72 -26.77
CA PRO A 214 16.80 -3.90 -27.47
C PRO A 214 16.08 -5.25 -27.18
N TYR A 215 16.59 -6.08 -26.28
CA TYR A 215 16.01 -7.39 -25.98
C TYR A 215 14.65 -7.29 -25.27
N THR A 216 14.43 -6.24 -24.46
CA THR A 216 13.14 -5.92 -23.88
C THR A 216 12.53 -4.69 -24.56
N SER A 217 11.21 -4.69 -24.72
CA SER A 217 10.47 -3.62 -25.40
C SER A 217 10.25 -2.40 -24.51
N GLN A 218 9.96 -1.24 -25.12
CA GLN A 218 9.51 -0.06 -24.37
C GLN A 218 8.23 -0.36 -23.57
N LEU A 219 7.30 -1.15 -24.12
CA LEU A 219 6.08 -1.57 -23.44
C LEU A 219 6.35 -2.39 -22.17
N ALA A 220 7.47 -3.15 -22.11
CA ALA A 220 7.89 -3.83 -20.88
C ALA A 220 8.32 -2.83 -19.81
N ARG A 221 9.02 -1.75 -20.16
CA ARG A 221 9.36 -0.64 -19.28
C ARG A 221 8.12 0.08 -18.81
N ASP A 222 7.20 0.44 -19.72
CA ASP A 222 5.98 1.18 -19.41
C ASP A 222 5.08 0.36 -18.48
N LYS A 223 5.00 -0.96 -18.65
CA LYS A 223 4.34 -1.90 -17.74
C LYS A 223 4.89 -1.77 -16.30
N VAL A 224 6.20 -1.73 -16.12
CA VAL A 224 6.82 -1.59 -14.79
C VAL A 224 6.53 -0.23 -14.19
N MET A 225 6.55 0.83 -14.99
CA MET A 225 6.20 2.18 -14.54
C MET A 225 4.74 2.25 -14.10
N GLU A 226 3.83 1.59 -14.83
CA GLU A 226 2.41 1.50 -14.44
C GLU A 226 2.23 0.72 -13.14
N LEU A 227 2.93 -0.40 -12.94
CA LEU A 227 2.92 -1.13 -11.68
C LEU A 227 3.40 -0.26 -10.51
N ALA A 228 4.46 0.53 -10.70
CA ALA A 228 4.92 1.51 -9.71
C ALA A 228 3.82 2.53 -9.41
N ARG A 229 3.16 3.10 -10.45
CA ARG A 229 2.07 4.06 -10.31
C ARG A 229 0.92 3.50 -9.47
N LEU A 230 0.48 2.28 -9.75
CA LEU A 230 -0.59 1.61 -9.00
C LEU A 230 -0.23 1.42 -7.52
N VAL A 231 1.00 1.04 -7.20
CA VAL A 231 1.46 0.91 -5.81
C VAL A 231 1.49 2.27 -5.09
N THR A 232 1.75 3.38 -5.81
CA THR A 232 1.76 4.72 -5.21
C THR A 232 0.39 5.17 -4.71
N ALA A 233 -0.70 4.53 -5.14
CA ALA A 233 -2.02 4.73 -4.54
C ALA A 233 -2.03 4.54 -3.02
N TYR A 234 -1.14 3.70 -2.49
CA TYR A 234 -1.00 3.40 -1.07
C TYR A 234 0.14 4.18 -0.40
N CYS A 235 1.30 4.32 -1.06
CA CYS A 235 2.48 4.96 -0.46
C CYS A 235 2.70 6.43 -0.87
N GLY A 236 1.91 6.94 -1.80
CA GLY A 236 1.84 8.36 -2.21
C GLY A 236 2.75 8.71 -3.37
N ARG A 237 4.01 8.40 -3.34
CA ARG A 237 4.97 8.60 -4.44
C ARG A 237 6.09 7.56 -4.37
N MET A 238 6.74 7.32 -5.49
CA MET A 238 7.84 6.39 -5.61
C MET A 238 8.86 6.88 -6.64
N THR A 239 10.14 6.84 -6.33
CA THR A 239 11.19 7.05 -7.31
C THR A 239 11.58 5.70 -7.90
N VAL A 240 11.57 5.58 -9.22
CA VAL A 240 12.01 4.39 -9.97
C VAL A 240 13.34 4.72 -10.64
N ASN A 241 14.38 3.98 -10.27
CA ASN A 241 15.73 4.05 -10.88
C ASN A 241 15.78 3.02 -12.01
N ILE A 242 15.82 3.47 -13.27
CA ILE A 242 15.91 2.58 -14.43
C ILE A 242 17.38 2.44 -14.81
N VAL A 243 17.87 1.20 -14.84
CA VAL A 243 19.27 0.84 -15.06
C VAL A 243 19.39 0.10 -16.38
N GLY A 244 20.25 0.56 -17.29
CA GLY A 244 20.61 -0.16 -18.51
C GLY A 244 21.40 -1.43 -18.17
N PHE A 245 20.92 -2.60 -18.61
CA PHE A 245 21.47 -3.87 -18.14
C PHE A 245 21.99 -4.78 -19.25
N THR A 246 21.79 -4.42 -20.51
CA THR A 246 22.15 -5.19 -21.71
C THR A 246 23.61 -5.63 -21.73
N LYS A 247 24.56 -4.70 -21.49
CA LYS A 247 25.99 -4.99 -21.53
C LYS A 247 26.43 -6.03 -20.51
N ILE A 248 25.85 -5.99 -19.32
CA ILE A 248 26.10 -6.99 -18.26
C ILE A 248 25.62 -8.37 -18.74
N GLN A 249 24.41 -8.45 -19.30
CA GLN A 249 23.86 -9.73 -19.78
C GLN A 249 24.70 -10.30 -20.92
N GLU A 250 25.12 -9.50 -21.87
CA GLU A 250 26.01 -9.91 -22.97
C GLU A 250 27.36 -10.37 -22.43
N ALA A 251 27.96 -9.63 -21.49
CA ALA A 251 29.22 -10.03 -20.87
C ALA A 251 29.12 -11.37 -20.14
N ILE A 252 28.01 -11.61 -19.42
CA ILE A 252 27.74 -12.90 -18.74
C ILE A 252 27.59 -14.03 -19.76
N ARG A 253 26.78 -13.82 -20.82
CA ARG A 253 26.54 -14.79 -21.88
C ARG A 253 27.85 -15.22 -22.55
N ASP A 254 28.74 -14.26 -22.83
CA ASP A 254 29.94 -14.49 -23.62
C ASP A 254 31.13 -15.06 -22.80
N ASN A 255 31.12 -14.86 -21.46
CA ASN A 255 32.28 -15.17 -20.61
C ASN A 255 31.98 -16.14 -19.46
N CYS A 256 30.71 -16.53 -19.21
CA CYS A 256 30.34 -17.37 -18.08
C CYS A 256 29.64 -18.67 -18.52
N PRO A 257 29.71 -19.74 -17.74
CA PRO A 257 28.96 -20.96 -18.02
C PRO A 257 27.43 -20.71 -17.97
N GLU A 258 26.72 -21.22 -18.98
CA GLU A 258 25.27 -21.01 -19.16
C GLU A 258 24.45 -21.36 -17.90
N GLU A 259 24.79 -22.47 -17.21
CA GLU A 259 24.06 -22.91 -16.00
C GLU A 259 24.02 -21.88 -14.87
N PHE A 260 24.99 -20.96 -14.80
CA PHE A 260 25.10 -19.91 -13.78
C PHE A 260 24.56 -18.56 -14.24
N PHE A 261 24.11 -18.42 -15.50
CA PHE A 261 23.72 -17.13 -16.07
C PHE A 261 22.78 -16.35 -15.16
N THR A 262 21.64 -16.92 -14.80
CA THR A 262 20.62 -16.25 -13.97
C THR A 262 21.17 -15.87 -12.59
N LEU A 263 21.99 -16.71 -11.98
CA LEU A 263 22.55 -16.45 -10.66
C LEU A 263 23.57 -15.30 -10.69
N ILE A 264 24.45 -15.29 -11.69
CA ILE A 264 25.44 -14.21 -11.86
C ILE A 264 24.72 -12.91 -12.17
N MET A 265 23.75 -12.93 -13.08
CA MET A 265 22.91 -11.79 -13.41
C MET A 265 22.27 -11.20 -12.16
N ARG A 266 21.65 -12.01 -11.31
CA ARG A 266 21.03 -11.57 -10.05
C ARG A 266 22.05 -10.98 -9.07
N ARG A 267 23.26 -11.52 -8.99
CA ARG A 267 24.34 -10.94 -8.18
C ARG A 267 24.68 -9.52 -8.61
N PHE A 268 24.75 -9.25 -9.92
CA PHE A 268 24.92 -7.88 -10.44
C PHE A 268 23.74 -6.99 -10.07
N MET A 269 22.51 -7.47 -10.25
CA MET A 269 21.30 -6.72 -9.87
C MET A 269 21.31 -6.35 -8.40
N MET A 270 21.62 -7.28 -7.51
CA MET A 270 21.67 -7.05 -6.06
C MET A 270 22.75 -6.03 -5.69
N GLU A 271 23.96 -6.16 -6.24
CA GLU A 271 25.05 -5.24 -5.95
C GLU A 271 24.81 -3.82 -6.48
N ILE A 272 24.30 -3.68 -7.71
CA ILE A 272 23.92 -2.39 -8.30
C ILE A 272 22.80 -1.75 -7.45
N SER A 273 21.79 -2.54 -7.10
CA SER A 273 20.66 -2.06 -6.26
C SER A 273 21.15 -1.55 -4.92
N GLN A 274 22.10 -2.23 -4.26
CA GLN A 274 22.68 -1.76 -3.01
C GLN A 274 23.41 -0.43 -3.18
N ARG A 275 24.20 -0.27 -4.25
CA ARG A 275 24.95 0.98 -4.48
C ARG A 275 24.01 2.16 -4.71
N ILE A 276 22.94 1.97 -5.50
CA ILE A 276 21.90 3.00 -5.68
C ILE A 276 21.18 3.27 -4.37
N ALA A 277 20.77 2.22 -3.64
CA ALA A 277 20.06 2.31 -2.37
C ALA A 277 20.84 3.14 -1.33
N LEU A 278 22.12 2.85 -1.16
CA LEU A 278 22.98 3.60 -0.22
C LEU A 278 23.13 5.07 -0.66
N GLY A 279 23.27 5.34 -1.96
CA GLY A 279 23.31 6.71 -2.50
C GLY A 279 22.02 7.48 -2.26
N ASP A 280 20.87 6.82 -2.24
CA ASP A 280 19.55 7.41 -2.02
C ASP A 280 19.09 7.37 -0.54
N GLY A 281 19.98 6.90 0.36
CA GLY A 281 19.72 6.82 1.80
C GLY A 281 18.73 5.71 2.20
N CYS A 282 18.62 4.65 1.38
CA CYS A 282 17.88 3.44 1.70
C CYS A 282 18.71 2.51 2.58
N GLY A 283 18.13 1.99 3.65
CA GLY A 283 18.80 1.10 4.61
C GLY A 283 18.60 -0.40 4.35
N ALA A 284 17.83 -0.78 3.33
CA ALA A 284 17.53 -2.18 2.99
C ALA A 284 17.16 -2.34 1.51
N LEU A 285 17.27 -3.58 0.99
CA LEU A 285 16.67 -3.98 -0.26
C LEU A 285 15.35 -4.72 -0.02
N ILE A 286 14.46 -4.71 -1.01
CA ILE A 286 13.22 -5.47 -1.02
C ILE A 286 13.20 -6.31 -2.28
N THR A 287 12.91 -7.61 -2.16
CA THR A 287 12.75 -8.50 -3.31
C THR A 287 11.41 -9.26 -3.25
N GLY A 288 10.84 -9.56 -4.42
CA GLY A 288 9.66 -10.39 -4.56
C GLY A 288 9.97 -11.89 -4.57
N GLU A 289 11.07 -12.32 -3.95
CA GLU A 289 11.48 -13.73 -3.93
C GLU A 289 10.55 -14.57 -3.06
N ASN A 290 10.25 -15.76 -3.58
CA ASN A 290 9.45 -16.78 -2.92
C ASN A 290 10.20 -18.12 -2.96
N LEU A 291 10.23 -18.84 -1.84
CA LEU A 291 11.01 -20.09 -1.76
C LEU A 291 10.41 -21.19 -2.63
N GLY A 292 11.21 -21.72 -3.56
CA GLY A 292 10.84 -22.85 -4.40
C GLY A 292 9.90 -22.54 -5.58
N GLN A 293 9.58 -21.29 -5.85
CA GLN A 293 8.71 -20.92 -6.97
C GLN A 293 9.37 -21.14 -8.33
N VAL A 294 10.67 -20.82 -8.45
CA VAL A 294 11.48 -21.04 -9.66
C VAL A 294 12.87 -21.57 -9.31
N ALA A 295 13.60 -22.08 -10.30
CA ALA A 295 14.92 -22.71 -10.12
C ALA A 295 15.97 -21.79 -9.45
N SER A 296 15.87 -20.47 -9.61
CA SER A 296 16.74 -19.48 -8.98
C SER A 296 16.29 -19.08 -7.55
N GLN A 297 15.22 -19.66 -7.04
CA GLN A 297 14.65 -19.34 -5.71
C GLN A 297 14.74 -20.54 -4.76
N THR A 298 15.85 -21.29 -4.83
CA THR A 298 16.24 -22.26 -3.80
C THR A 298 17.01 -21.58 -2.68
N MET A 299 17.10 -22.21 -1.50
CA MET A 299 17.87 -21.65 -0.37
C MET A 299 19.33 -21.37 -0.77
N GLN A 300 19.97 -22.29 -1.51
CA GLN A 300 21.34 -22.13 -1.97
C GLN A 300 21.47 -21.01 -3.02
N ALA A 301 20.51 -20.89 -3.94
CA ALA A 301 20.49 -19.81 -4.91
C ALA A 301 20.35 -18.44 -4.23
N MET A 302 19.42 -18.30 -3.28
CA MET A 302 19.25 -17.06 -2.50
C MET A 302 20.49 -16.72 -1.66
N GLN A 303 21.15 -17.73 -1.08
CA GLN A 303 22.39 -17.54 -0.33
C GLN A 303 23.49 -16.93 -1.22
N VAL A 304 23.70 -17.46 -2.41
CA VAL A 304 24.78 -16.97 -3.29
C VAL A 304 24.44 -15.62 -3.94
N THR A 305 23.16 -15.33 -4.22
CA THR A 305 22.74 -14.03 -4.75
C THR A 305 22.75 -12.94 -3.70
N GLY A 306 22.39 -13.24 -2.45
CA GLY A 306 22.45 -12.32 -1.32
C GLY A 306 23.87 -12.06 -0.79
N ALA A 307 24.83 -12.94 -1.09
CA ALA A 307 26.20 -12.85 -0.56
C ALA A 307 27.02 -11.62 -1.05
N VAL A 308 26.51 -10.85 -1.99
CA VAL A 308 27.12 -9.60 -2.50
C VAL A 308 26.51 -8.35 -1.91
N VAL A 309 25.63 -8.49 -0.92
CA VAL A 309 24.88 -7.39 -0.29
C VAL A 309 25.19 -7.34 1.19
N ASP A 310 25.52 -6.15 1.71
CA ASP A 310 25.86 -5.92 3.11
C ASP A 310 24.69 -5.34 3.93
N ILE A 311 23.66 -4.79 3.24
CA ILE A 311 22.46 -4.26 3.91
C ILE A 311 21.36 -5.33 3.98
N PRO A 312 20.38 -5.20 4.92
CA PRO A 312 19.28 -6.16 5.03
C PRO A 312 18.50 -6.33 3.72
N ILE A 313 18.08 -7.57 3.44
CA ILE A 313 17.20 -7.91 2.33
C ILE A 313 15.85 -8.33 2.90
N PHE A 314 14.80 -7.58 2.61
CA PHE A 314 13.44 -7.94 2.99
C PHE A 314 12.79 -8.78 1.89
N MET A 315 12.34 -9.98 2.25
CA MET A 315 11.67 -10.93 1.38
C MET A 315 10.26 -11.20 1.93
N PRO A 316 9.31 -10.26 1.80
CA PRO A 316 8.01 -10.39 2.46
C PRO A 316 7.17 -11.56 1.95
N LEU A 317 7.49 -12.11 0.77
CA LEU A 317 6.74 -13.20 0.13
C LEU A 317 7.37 -14.57 0.35
N ILE A 318 8.45 -14.68 1.11
CA ILE A 318 9.30 -15.88 1.16
C ILE A 318 8.56 -17.17 1.54
N GLY A 319 7.54 -17.10 2.34
CA GLY A 319 6.75 -18.23 2.80
C GLY A 319 5.30 -18.26 2.32
N MET A 320 4.94 -17.38 1.36
CA MET A 320 3.58 -17.29 0.83
C MET A 320 3.39 -18.24 -0.36
N ASP A 321 2.20 -18.82 -0.51
CA ASP A 321 1.86 -19.52 -1.75
C ASP A 321 1.42 -18.53 -2.85
N LYS A 322 1.28 -19.04 -4.09
CA LYS A 322 0.97 -18.20 -5.25
C LYS A 322 -0.41 -17.57 -5.16
N GLU A 323 -1.40 -18.25 -4.59
CA GLU A 323 -2.76 -17.73 -4.46
C GLU A 323 -2.85 -16.59 -3.43
N GLU A 324 -2.09 -16.67 -2.34
CA GLU A 324 -1.98 -15.59 -1.36
C GLU A 324 -1.42 -14.31 -2.01
N ILE A 325 -0.38 -14.45 -2.84
CA ILE A 325 0.25 -13.33 -3.56
C ILE A 325 -0.73 -12.74 -4.58
N VAL A 326 -1.39 -13.60 -5.38
CA VAL A 326 -2.40 -13.18 -6.38
C VAL A 326 -3.58 -12.46 -5.72
N THR A 327 -4.02 -12.92 -4.56
CA THR A 327 -5.09 -12.26 -3.79
C THR A 327 -4.71 -10.83 -3.41
N ILE A 328 -3.47 -10.62 -2.97
CA ILE A 328 -2.98 -9.28 -2.66
C ILE A 328 -2.83 -8.45 -3.94
N ALA A 329 -2.29 -9.03 -5.03
CA ALA A 329 -2.14 -8.33 -6.31
C ALA A 329 -3.49 -7.82 -6.86
N ARG A 330 -4.55 -8.62 -6.77
CA ARG A 330 -5.91 -8.21 -7.11
C ARG A 330 -6.41 -7.08 -6.21
N LYS A 331 -6.22 -7.22 -4.90
CA LYS A 331 -6.61 -6.20 -3.92
C LYS A 331 -5.98 -4.84 -4.18
N ILE A 332 -4.72 -4.81 -4.61
CA ILE A 332 -3.99 -3.56 -4.86
C ILE A 332 -4.08 -3.09 -6.32
N GLY A 333 -4.81 -3.82 -7.18
CA GLY A 333 -5.06 -3.47 -8.56
C GLY A 333 -3.87 -3.65 -9.51
N THR A 334 -2.85 -4.45 -9.13
CA THR A 334 -1.66 -4.68 -9.96
C THR A 334 -1.74 -5.94 -10.82
N MET A 335 -2.73 -6.81 -10.59
CA MET A 335 -2.82 -8.12 -11.25
C MET A 335 -2.97 -8.00 -12.76
N GLU A 336 -3.90 -7.19 -13.23
CA GLU A 336 -4.23 -7.04 -14.65
C GLU A 336 -3.03 -6.53 -15.44
N THR A 337 -2.31 -5.53 -14.90
CA THR A 337 -1.08 -5.03 -15.51
C THR A 337 0.04 -6.06 -15.48
N SER A 338 0.19 -6.80 -14.36
CA SER A 338 1.25 -7.81 -14.20
C SER A 338 1.19 -8.95 -15.22
N VAL A 339 0.00 -9.33 -15.69
CA VAL A 339 -0.19 -10.43 -16.66
C VAL A 339 -0.08 -10.01 -18.12
N LEU A 340 0.14 -8.72 -18.41
CA LEU A 340 0.38 -8.26 -19.77
C LEU A 340 1.61 -8.97 -20.38
N PRO A 341 1.59 -9.35 -21.67
CA PRO A 341 2.58 -10.22 -22.31
C PRO A 341 3.88 -9.51 -22.70
N TYR A 342 4.40 -8.64 -21.81
CA TYR A 342 5.66 -7.94 -22.01
C TYR A 342 6.71 -8.53 -21.07
N GLU A 343 7.78 -9.08 -21.66
CA GLU A 343 8.79 -9.85 -20.93
C GLU A 343 9.83 -8.96 -20.23
N ASP A 344 10.23 -9.38 -19.03
CA ASP A 344 11.29 -8.76 -18.25
C ASP A 344 12.70 -9.16 -18.72
N CYS A 345 13.70 -8.39 -18.33
CA CYS A 345 15.11 -8.68 -18.62
C CYS A 345 15.57 -10.07 -18.14
N CYS A 346 14.94 -10.63 -17.11
CA CYS A 346 15.30 -11.93 -16.54
C CYS A 346 14.99 -13.12 -17.46
N THR A 347 14.13 -12.97 -18.45
CA THR A 347 13.73 -14.03 -19.39
C THR A 347 14.54 -14.06 -20.68
N VAL A 348 15.30 -13.00 -20.97
CA VAL A 348 16.01 -12.81 -22.24
C VAL A 348 17.03 -13.92 -22.55
N PHE A 349 17.79 -14.35 -21.55
CA PHE A 349 18.84 -15.38 -21.69
C PHE A 349 18.66 -16.48 -20.63
N THR A 350 17.52 -17.18 -20.69
CA THR A 350 17.23 -18.25 -19.70
C THR A 350 18.03 -19.50 -20.01
N PRO A 351 18.82 -20.04 -19.06
CA PRO A 351 19.60 -21.26 -19.27
C PRO A 351 18.68 -22.48 -19.41
N LYS A 352 19.06 -23.43 -20.27
CA LYS A 352 18.32 -24.70 -20.43
C LYS A 352 18.36 -25.55 -19.18
N HIS A 353 19.48 -25.55 -18.46
CA HIS A 353 19.71 -26.33 -17.25
C HIS A 353 20.27 -25.45 -16.13
N PRO A 354 19.41 -24.67 -15.43
CA PRO A 354 19.86 -23.75 -14.39
C PRO A 354 20.40 -24.51 -13.17
N LYS A 355 21.48 -23.99 -12.57
CA LYS A 355 22.06 -24.52 -11.33
C LYS A 355 21.17 -24.24 -10.14
N THR A 356 20.58 -25.28 -9.56
CA THR A 356 19.66 -25.17 -8.41
C THR A 356 20.34 -25.27 -7.04
N LYS A 357 21.56 -25.86 -7.00
CA LYS A 357 22.37 -26.01 -5.77
C LYS A 357 23.76 -25.39 -5.97
N PRO A 358 23.86 -24.07 -6.18
CA PRO A 358 25.14 -23.40 -6.35
C PRO A 358 25.87 -23.26 -5.01
N THR A 359 27.19 -23.04 -5.09
CA THR A 359 28.01 -22.61 -3.95
C THR A 359 28.66 -21.27 -4.28
N ILE A 360 29.03 -20.47 -3.25
CA ILE A 360 29.71 -19.17 -3.44
C ILE A 360 31.01 -19.36 -4.23
N GLY A 361 31.81 -20.40 -3.93
CA GLY A 361 33.04 -20.68 -4.64
C GLY A 361 32.83 -20.98 -6.14
N GLN A 362 31.75 -21.68 -6.51
CA GLN A 362 31.39 -21.90 -7.90
C GLN A 362 31.07 -20.61 -8.63
N LEU A 363 30.31 -19.71 -8.00
CA LEU A 363 29.98 -18.40 -8.58
C LEU A 363 31.22 -17.53 -8.77
N ILE A 364 32.10 -17.43 -7.76
CA ILE A 364 33.34 -16.67 -7.85
C ILE A 364 34.20 -17.22 -9.00
N THR A 365 34.28 -18.53 -9.17
CA THR A 365 35.01 -19.15 -10.28
C THR A 365 34.37 -18.86 -11.64
N ALA A 366 33.05 -18.93 -11.72
CA ALA A 366 32.30 -18.65 -12.94
C ALA A 366 32.40 -17.18 -13.39
N GLU A 367 32.49 -16.25 -12.43
CA GLU A 367 32.59 -14.80 -12.68
C GLU A 367 34.02 -14.29 -12.91
N LYS A 368 35.05 -15.14 -12.75
CA LYS A 368 36.47 -14.69 -12.73
C LYS A 368 36.94 -13.93 -13.99
N ASN A 369 36.31 -14.20 -15.15
CA ASN A 369 36.63 -13.55 -16.41
C ASN A 369 35.89 -12.23 -16.63
N LEU A 370 34.99 -11.86 -15.73
CA LEU A 370 34.25 -10.59 -15.78
C LEU A 370 35.00 -9.49 -15.06
N ASN A 371 35.11 -8.33 -15.67
CA ASN A 371 35.51 -7.12 -14.95
C ASN A 371 34.26 -6.53 -14.28
N ARG A 372 33.88 -7.13 -13.12
CA ARG A 372 32.65 -6.77 -12.40
C ARG A 372 32.54 -5.29 -12.10
N GLU A 373 33.62 -4.69 -11.57
CA GLU A 373 33.60 -3.28 -11.18
C GLU A 373 33.34 -2.35 -12.35
N ALA A 374 34.04 -2.56 -13.47
CA ALA A 374 33.81 -1.75 -14.67
C ALA A 374 32.38 -1.88 -15.22
N LEU A 375 31.83 -3.10 -15.25
CA LEU A 375 30.46 -3.35 -15.71
C LEU A 375 29.42 -2.68 -14.79
N ILE A 376 29.66 -2.69 -13.49
CA ILE A 376 28.76 -2.06 -12.51
C ILE A 376 28.83 -0.53 -12.64
N GLN A 377 30.01 0.05 -12.74
CA GLN A 377 30.18 1.50 -12.92
C GLN A 377 29.50 1.98 -14.21
N GLU A 378 29.69 1.27 -15.30
CA GLU A 378 29.03 1.60 -16.56
C GLU A 378 27.49 1.51 -16.45
N ALA A 379 26.96 0.51 -15.77
CA ALA A 379 25.51 0.40 -15.51
C ALA A 379 24.99 1.55 -14.65
N LEU A 380 25.75 1.95 -13.62
CA LEU A 380 25.39 3.08 -12.75
C LEU A 380 25.35 4.43 -13.49
N GLU A 381 26.17 4.61 -14.52
CA GLU A 381 26.16 5.80 -15.39
C GLU A 381 24.90 5.89 -16.26
N THR A 382 24.18 4.78 -16.46
CA THR A 382 22.94 4.75 -17.24
C THR A 382 21.68 5.06 -16.41
N VAL A 383 21.79 5.26 -15.09
CA VAL A 383 20.65 5.38 -14.20
C VAL A 383 19.79 6.60 -14.55
N GLU A 384 18.56 6.36 -14.92
CA GLU A 384 17.51 7.34 -15.10
C GLU A 384 16.56 7.31 -13.90
N LYS A 385 16.32 8.45 -13.25
CA LYS A 385 15.41 8.56 -12.09
C LYS A 385 14.09 9.20 -12.50
N ILE A 386 13.01 8.46 -12.29
CA ILE A 386 11.64 8.93 -12.57
C ILE A 386 10.83 8.86 -11.29
N THR A 387 10.23 9.98 -10.89
CA THR A 387 9.29 10.00 -9.76
C THR A 387 7.88 9.77 -10.29
N VAL A 388 7.19 8.80 -9.72
CA VAL A 388 5.84 8.39 -10.11
C VAL A 388 4.87 8.63 -8.97
N LYS A 389 3.65 9.08 -9.30
CA LYS A 389 2.52 9.27 -8.39
C LYS A 389 1.26 8.61 -8.96
N TYR A 390 0.31 8.35 -8.09
CA TYR A 390 -0.96 7.73 -8.51
C TYR A 390 -1.79 8.62 -9.45
N ASP A 391 -1.71 9.94 -9.28
CA ASP A 391 -2.39 10.96 -10.08
C ASP A 391 -1.70 11.29 -11.40
N ASP A 392 -0.55 10.67 -11.71
CA ASP A 392 0.07 10.75 -13.02
C ASP A 392 -0.78 10.01 -14.06
N GLU A 393 -0.68 10.42 -15.34
CA GLU A 393 -1.30 9.69 -16.46
C GLU A 393 -0.81 8.24 -16.51
N PRO A 394 -1.68 7.26 -16.84
CA PRO A 394 -1.29 5.87 -17.02
C PRO A 394 -0.17 5.72 -18.07
N PHE A 395 0.76 4.80 -17.83
CA PHE A 395 1.87 4.52 -18.75
C PHE A 395 1.46 3.53 -19.85
N ILE A 396 0.38 2.77 -19.64
CA ILE A 396 -0.17 1.77 -20.58
C ILE A 396 -1.69 1.95 -20.66
#